data_8e76e4b997d049034671fa394d362778
#
_entry.id   8e76e4b997d049034671fa394d362778
#
_cell.length_a   1.000
_cell.length_b   1.000
_cell.length_c   1.000
_cell.angle_alpha   90.00
_cell.angle_beta   90.00
_cell.angle_gamma   90.00
#
_symmetry.space_group_name_H-M   'P 1'
#
loop_
_entity.id
_entity.type
_entity.pdbx_description
1 polymer ?
#
loop_
_entity_poly.entity_id
_entity_poly.type
_entity_poly.pdbx_seq_one_letter_code
_entity_poly.pdbx_strand_id
1 'polypeptide(L)'
;FTGDVIAFSSSDLTMKENVSPIDNALDMISSLTGNTFDWKSNAGIWGLEGGDTGIIAQEVEKLKLPGVTKKRGDGTIGVRYDRLIPVLIEAIKELKSEINELKK
;
A
#
# COMPACT_ATOMS: atom_id res chain seq x y z
N PHE A 1 16.79 -16.21 -4.92
CA PHE A 1 15.56 -16.97 -5.07
C PHE A 1 15.09 -16.98 -6.50
N THR A 2 14.68 -18.12 -6.97
CA THR A 2 13.98 -18.26 -8.24
C THR A 2 12.59 -18.84 -7.93
N GLY A 3 11.54 -18.24 -8.51
CA GLY A 3 10.17 -18.65 -8.28
C GLY A 3 9.49 -17.85 -7.18
N ASP A 4 8.31 -18.28 -6.81
CA ASP A 4 7.47 -17.58 -5.84
C ASP A 4 7.92 -17.84 -4.41
N VAL A 5 7.82 -16.82 -3.57
CA VAL A 5 8.04 -16.93 -2.14
C VAL A 5 6.70 -16.87 -1.43
N ILE A 6 6.38 -17.93 -0.68
CA ILE A 6 5.16 -17.98 0.12
C ILE A 6 5.59 -17.91 1.59
N ALA A 7 5.09 -16.91 2.30
CA ALA A 7 5.46 -16.68 3.69
C ALA A 7 4.26 -16.25 4.51
N PHE A 8 4.27 -16.68 5.77
CA PHE A 8 3.28 -16.23 6.75
C PHE A 8 3.80 -15.00 7.47
N SER A 9 3.00 -13.94 7.51
CA SER A 9 3.31 -12.76 8.33
C SER A 9 2.68 -12.91 9.70
N SER A 10 3.40 -12.49 10.73
CA SER A 10 2.87 -12.46 12.09
C SER A 10 1.71 -11.47 12.17
N SER A 11 0.57 -11.92 12.66
CA SER A 11 -0.61 -11.06 12.80
C SER A 11 -1.41 -11.39 14.05
N ASP A 12 -0.79 -12.08 15.00
CA ASP A 12 -1.43 -12.50 16.25
C ASP A 12 -1.67 -11.30 17.16
N LEU A 13 -2.90 -11.16 17.65
CA LEU A 13 -3.31 -10.07 18.54
C LEU A 13 -2.45 -9.99 19.80
N THR A 14 -1.99 -11.15 20.32
CA THR A 14 -1.18 -11.18 21.55
C THR A 14 0.17 -10.48 21.40
N MET A 15 0.62 -10.25 20.16
CA MET A 15 1.88 -9.57 19.88
C MET A 15 1.69 -8.09 19.53
N LYS A 16 0.46 -7.58 19.62
CA LYS A 16 0.10 -6.22 19.23
C LYS A 16 -0.46 -5.44 20.41
N GLU A 17 -0.23 -4.14 20.39
CA GLU A 17 -0.85 -3.22 21.34
C GLU A 17 -1.31 -1.97 20.63
N ASN A 18 -2.17 -1.18 21.26
CA ASN A 18 -2.71 0.06 20.70
C ASN A 18 -3.39 -0.17 19.36
N VAL A 19 -4.10 -1.29 19.23
CA VAL A 19 -4.79 -1.65 17.97
C VAL A 19 -6.00 -0.75 17.79
N SER A 20 -6.07 -0.08 16.65
CA SER A 20 -7.24 0.73 16.29
C SER A 20 -7.48 0.68 14.79
N PRO A 21 -8.75 0.71 14.37
CA PRO A 21 -9.08 0.75 12.93
C PRO A 21 -8.55 2.02 12.28
N ILE A 22 -8.26 1.93 10.98
CA ILE A 22 -7.82 3.07 10.19
C ILE A 22 -9.01 3.95 9.88
N ASP A 23 -8.93 5.24 10.21
CA ASP A 23 -9.95 6.23 9.88
C ASP A 23 -9.68 6.86 8.51
N ASN A 24 -10.74 7.32 7.85
CA ASN A 24 -10.64 8.03 6.57
C ASN A 24 -9.95 7.22 5.47
N ALA A 25 -10.13 5.91 5.51
CA ALA A 25 -9.46 5.00 4.60
C ALA A 25 -9.90 5.20 3.15
N LEU A 26 -11.18 5.51 2.92
CA LEU A 26 -11.68 5.77 1.56
C LEU A 26 -11.02 7.00 0.95
N ASP A 27 -10.87 8.06 1.73
CA ASP A 27 -10.16 9.27 1.27
C ASP A 27 -8.69 8.97 0.98
N MET A 28 -8.05 8.15 1.82
CA MET A 28 -6.67 7.73 1.59
C MET A 28 -6.52 7.02 0.26
N ILE A 29 -7.37 6.03 0.00
CA ILE A 29 -7.33 5.27 -1.25
C ILE A 29 -7.64 6.17 -2.45
N SER A 30 -8.57 7.12 -2.30
CA SER A 30 -8.93 8.05 -3.36
C SER A 30 -7.79 8.99 -3.74
N SER A 31 -6.81 9.18 -2.85
CA SER A 31 -5.64 10.01 -3.12
C SER A 31 -4.51 9.28 -3.84
N LEU A 32 -4.64 7.97 -4.00
CA LEU A 32 -3.67 7.16 -4.70
C LEU A 32 -4.12 6.91 -6.14
N THR A 33 -3.16 6.61 -7.02
CA THR A 33 -3.47 6.24 -8.39
C THR A 33 -2.88 4.87 -8.71
N GLY A 34 -3.63 4.09 -9.49
CA GLY A 34 -3.11 2.86 -10.07
C GLY A 34 -2.52 3.20 -11.43
N ASN A 35 -1.28 2.82 -11.68
CA ASN A 35 -0.54 3.23 -12.86
C ASN A 35 0.10 2.07 -13.59
N THR A 36 0.23 2.24 -14.91
CA THR A 36 1.21 1.49 -15.68
C THR A 36 2.33 2.45 -16.04
N PHE A 37 3.55 1.94 -16.14
CA PHE A 37 4.71 2.78 -16.39
C PHE A 37 5.83 1.95 -16.98
N ASP A 38 6.88 2.63 -17.46
CA ASP A 38 8.11 1.98 -17.89
C ASP A 38 9.23 2.37 -16.93
N TRP A 39 10.05 1.40 -16.56
CA TRP A 39 11.22 1.67 -15.74
C TRP A 39 12.23 2.48 -16.55
N LYS A 40 12.85 3.48 -15.91
CA LYS A 40 13.94 4.23 -16.52
C LYS A 40 15.19 3.34 -16.62
N SER A 41 16.11 3.68 -17.54
CA SER A 41 17.32 2.89 -17.74
C SER A 41 18.17 2.74 -16.48
N ASN A 42 18.20 3.76 -15.60
CA ASN A 42 18.98 3.70 -14.36
C ASN A 42 18.34 2.76 -13.31
N ALA A 43 17.10 2.34 -13.49
CA ALA A 43 16.46 1.37 -12.60
C ALA A 43 16.99 -0.04 -12.83
N GLY A 44 17.74 -0.27 -13.91
CA GLY A 44 18.34 -1.56 -14.21
C GLY A 44 19.32 -2.05 -13.14
N ILE A 45 19.91 -1.16 -12.34
CA ILE A 45 20.79 -1.55 -11.24
C ILE A 45 20.03 -2.37 -10.18
N TRP A 46 18.70 -2.25 -10.14
CA TRP A 46 17.81 -3.00 -9.24
C TRP A 46 17.19 -4.22 -9.95
N GLY A 47 17.59 -4.49 -11.20
CA GLY A 47 16.99 -5.55 -12.00
C GLY A 47 15.62 -5.20 -12.58
N LEU A 48 15.29 -3.91 -12.62
CA LEU A 48 13.97 -3.44 -13.08
C LEU A 48 14.08 -2.87 -14.49
N GLU A 49 13.28 -3.41 -15.41
CA GLU A 49 13.27 -2.96 -16.81
C GLU A 49 11.90 -3.24 -17.44
N GLY A 50 11.61 -2.50 -18.50
CA GLY A 50 10.40 -2.68 -19.26
C GLY A 50 9.16 -2.08 -18.62
N GLY A 51 7.99 -2.50 -19.10
CA GLY A 51 6.70 -2.04 -18.59
C GLY A 51 6.30 -2.74 -17.30
N ASP A 52 5.64 -2.00 -16.43
CA ASP A 52 5.20 -2.54 -15.14
C ASP A 52 3.93 -1.81 -14.67
N THR A 53 3.37 -2.29 -13.58
CA THR A 53 2.13 -1.76 -12.99
C THR A 53 2.35 -1.55 -11.50
N GLY A 54 1.90 -0.43 -10.99
CA GLY A 54 2.04 -0.17 -9.57
C GLY A 54 1.52 1.19 -9.15
N ILE A 55 1.85 1.56 -7.94
CA ILE A 55 1.46 2.83 -7.33
C ILE A 55 2.70 3.70 -7.14
N ILE A 56 2.48 4.96 -6.82
CA ILE A 56 3.56 5.93 -6.63
C ILE A 56 3.90 6.03 -5.14
N ALA A 57 5.13 5.71 -4.79
CA ALA A 57 5.57 5.69 -3.39
C ALA A 57 5.38 7.03 -2.69
N GLN A 58 5.61 8.14 -3.38
CA GLN A 58 5.44 9.48 -2.82
C GLN A 58 3.99 9.76 -2.43
N GLU A 59 3.02 9.23 -3.17
CA GLU A 59 1.61 9.35 -2.81
C GLU A 59 1.31 8.58 -1.53
N VAL A 60 1.86 7.37 -1.41
CA VAL A 60 1.67 6.52 -0.23
C VAL A 60 2.31 7.15 1.00
N GLU A 61 3.49 7.74 0.83
CA GLU A 61 4.21 8.39 1.93
C GLU A 61 3.40 9.51 2.57
N LYS A 62 2.62 10.24 1.79
CA LYS A 62 1.77 11.33 2.28
C LYS A 62 0.68 10.84 3.21
N LEU A 63 0.33 9.57 3.17
CA LEU A 63 -0.69 8.99 4.06
C LEU A 63 -0.18 8.84 5.49
N LYS A 64 1.14 8.84 5.68
CA LYS A 64 1.81 8.73 6.99
C LYS A 64 1.38 7.51 7.80
N LEU A 65 1.16 6.40 7.10
CA LEU A 65 0.82 5.13 7.73
C LEU A 65 2.09 4.44 8.23
N PRO A 66 2.09 3.96 9.49
CA PRO A 66 3.27 3.28 10.03
C PRO A 66 3.58 1.99 9.26
N GLY A 67 4.85 1.78 8.94
CA GLY A 67 5.34 0.53 8.38
C GLY A 67 5.02 0.28 6.91
N VAL A 68 4.43 1.25 6.20
CA VAL A 68 4.02 1.06 4.80
C VAL A 68 5.08 1.50 3.81
N THR A 69 5.82 2.56 4.11
CA THR A 69 6.90 3.07 3.25
C THR A 69 8.22 3.03 3.97
N LYS A 70 9.30 2.94 3.19
CA LYS A 70 10.65 2.98 3.72
C LYS A 70 11.56 3.72 2.74
N LYS A 71 12.26 4.72 3.25
CA LYS A 71 13.27 5.42 2.47
C LYS A 71 14.57 4.64 2.50
N ARG A 72 15.12 4.36 1.32
CA ARG A 72 16.39 3.64 1.19
C ARG A 72 17.56 4.61 1.24
N GLY A 73 18.78 4.06 1.39
CA GLY A 73 19.99 4.86 1.48
C GLY A 73 20.28 5.73 0.26
N ASP A 74 19.79 5.33 -0.92
CA ASP A 74 19.95 6.10 -2.16
C ASP A 74 18.87 7.18 -2.34
N GLY A 75 17.96 7.33 -1.37
CA GLY A 75 16.88 8.29 -1.42
C GLY A 75 15.59 7.80 -2.06
N THR A 76 15.60 6.62 -2.68
CA THR A 76 14.37 6.06 -3.23
C THR A 76 13.46 5.52 -2.12
N ILE A 77 12.17 5.43 -2.41
CA ILE A 77 11.17 5.01 -1.43
C ILE A 77 10.57 3.67 -1.86
N GLY A 78 10.57 2.71 -0.94
CA GLY A 78 9.92 1.43 -1.16
C GLY A 78 8.54 1.41 -0.50
N VAL A 79 7.64 0.60 -1.04
CA VAL A 79 6.29 0.43 -0.52
C VAL A 79 6.05 -1.05 -0.21
N ARG A 80 5.47 -1.31 0.94
CA ARG A 80 5.00 -2.65 1.28
C ARG A 80 3.54 -2.74 0.86
N TYR A 81 3.32 -3.26 -0.33
CA TYR A 81 1.97 -3.34 -0.93
C TYR A 81 1.00 -4.11 -0.04
N ASP A 82 1.47 -5.14 0.64
CA ASP A 82 0.65 -5.94 1.54
C ASP A 82 0.08 -5.13 2.71
N ARG A 83 0.74 -4.05 3.10
CA ARG A 83 0.29 -3.18 4.19
C ARG A 83 -0.82 -2.22 3.77
N LEU A 84 -1.12 -2.17 2.47
CA LEU A 84 -2.26 -1.42 1.96
C LEU A 84 -3.56 -2.23 2.04
N ILE A 85 -3.48 -3.53 2.23
CA ILE A 85 -4.67 -4.38 2.38
C ILE A 85 -5.56 -3.91 3.54
N PRO A 86 -5.03 -3.63 4.74
CA PRO A 86 -5.87 -3.10 5.83
C PRO A 86 -6.57 -1.79 5.48
N VAL A 87 -5.91 -0.92 4.71
CA VAL A 87 -6.52 0.34 4.27
C VAL A 87 -7.68 0.05 3.32
N LEU A 88 -7.50 -0.91 2.41
CA LEU A 88 -8.57 -1.31 1.48
C LEU A 88 -9.76 -1.92 2.23
N ILE A 89 -9.50 -2.70 3.28
CA ILE A 89 -10.57 -3.28 4.11
C ILE A 89 -11.44 -2.17 4.69
N GLU A 90 -10.82 -1.17 5.32
CA GLU A 90 -11.57 -0.08 5.94
C GLU A 90 -12.19 0.85 4.89
N ALA A 91 -11.54 1.06 3.75
CA ALA A 91 -12.10 1.85 2.64
C ALA A 91 -13.36 1.22 2.07
N ILE A 92 -13.37 -0.10 1.89
CA ILE A 92 -14.53 -0.83 1.39
C ILE A 92 -15.69 -0.72 2.39
N LYS A 93 -15.40 -0.83 3.68
CA LYS A 93 -16.42 -0.69 4.72
C LYS A 93 -17.03 0.71 4.74
N GLU A 94 -16.20 1.75 4.58
CA GLU A 94 -16.69 3.13 4.49
C GLU A 94 -17.56 3.32 3.25
N LEU A 95 -17.14 2.76 2.12
CA LEU A 95 -17.91 2.84 0.88
C LEU A 95 -19.25 2.13 1.02
N LYS A 96 -19.27 0.96 1.65
CA LYS A 96 -20.51 0.23 1.93
C LYS A 96 -21.46 1.07 2.77
N SER A 97 -20.93 1.75 3.78
CA SER A 97 -21.71 2.62 4.65
C SER A 97 -22.34 3.77 3.86
N GLU A 98 -21.56 4.40 2.98
CA GLU A 98 -22.06 5.49 2.14
C GLU A 98 -23.15 5.01 1.18
N ILE A 99 -22.99 3.83 0.58
CA ILE A 99 -23.99 3.24 -0.29
C ILE A 99 -25.28 2.98 0.49
N ASN A 100 -25.17 2.47 1.71
CA ASN A 100 -26.34 2.20 2.56
C ASN A 100 -27.09 3.50 2.90
N GLU A 101 -26.36 4.60 3.14
CA GLU A 101 -26.98 5.90 3.39
C GLU A 101 -27.76 6.39 2.17
N LEU A 102 -27.25 6.14 0.96
CA LEU A 102 -27.93 6.54 -0.27
C LEU A 102 -29.22 5.74 -0.53
N LYS A 103 -29.35 4.56 0.08
CA LYS A 103 -30.51 3.70 -0.08
C LYS A 103 -31.66 4.03 0.87
N LYS A 104 -31.44 4.90 1.83
CA LYS A 104 -32.46 5.29 2.81
C LYS A 104 -33.51 6.22 2.21
#